data_e404876e4a930f99387c95da205e8e1b
#
_entry.id   e404876e4a930f99387c95da205e8e1b
#
_cell.length_a   1.000
_cell.length_b   1.000
_cell.length_c   1.000
_cell.angle_alpha   90.00
_cell.angle_beta   90.00
_cell.angle_gamma   90.00
#
_symmetry.space_group_name_H-M   'P 1'
#
loop_
_entity.id
_entity.type
_entity.pdbx_description
1 polymer ?
#
loop_
_entity_poly.entity_id
_entity_poly.type
_entity_poly.pdbx_seq_one_letter_code
_entity_poly.pdbx_strand_id
1 'polypeptide(L)'
;MKAYIGIDNGVSGSLALVVEDIAEFRKMPTFKEQSYTKAKAQITRVSWMDLDILLAAWCSRPYDHIRAFIERPYMNPKGFKATVSALRCLEATLISVERAERLSYEYIDSKQWQKVMLPKGCKGPDLKTASRDIGCRLFPGCSVAIKIHKDADSLLIAEWARR
;
A
#
# COMPACT_ATOMS: atom_id res chain seq x y z
N MET A 1 1.17 -22.65 1.18
CA MET A 1 0.32 -21.49 1.56
C MET A 1 0.46 -20.38 0.54
N LYS A 2 -0.61 -19.68 0.23
CA LYS A 2 -0.60 -18.49 -0.64
C LYS A 2 -0.48 -17.22 0.19
N ALA A 3 0.33 -16.29 -0.26
CA ALA A 3 0.53 -14.99 0.38
C ALA A 3 0.08 -13.86 -0.57
N TYR A 4 -0.59 -12.86 -0.01
CA TYR A 4 -1.12 -11.72 -0.75
C TYR A 4 -0.58 -10.44 -0.14
N ILE A 5 0.01 -9.61 -0.98
CA ILE A 5 0.53 -8.30 -0.59
C ILE A 5 -0.37 -7.23 -1.18
N GLY A 6 -0.93 -6.38 -0.33
CA GLY A 6 -1.64 -5.17 -0.76
C GLY A 6 -0.73 -3.96 -0.62
N ILE A 7 -0.74 -3.11 -1.64
CA ILE A 7 0.07 -1.88 -1.67
C ILE A 7 -0.83 -0.70 -1.98
N ASP A 8 -1.12 0.11 -0.96
CA ASP A 8 -1.65 1.45 -1.13
C ASP A 8 -0.49 2.37 -1.51
N ASN A 9 -0.44 2.71 -2.80
CA ASN A 9 0.70 3.39 -3.39
C ASN A 9 0.69 4.89 -3.09
N GLY A 10 1.66 5.36 -2.32
CA GLY A 10 1.85 6.77 -2.00
C GLY A 10 2.82 6.97 -0.84
N VAL A 11 3.36 8.19 -0.68
CA VAL A 11 4.25 8.53 0.45
C VAL A 11 3.53 8.48 1.81
N SER A 12 2.21 8.54 1.81
CA SER A 12 1.36 8.36 2.99
C SER A 12 0.65 6.99 2.97
N GLY A 13 0.99 6.15 2.04
CA GLY A 13 0.40 4.83 1.88
C GLY A 13 0.96 3.78 2.83
N SER A 14 0.63 2.53 2.55
CA SER A 14 1.00 1.39 3.37
C SER A 14 1.17 0.12 2.55
N LEU A 15 1.80 -0.88 3.17
CA LEU A 15 1.89 -2.24 2.64
C LEU A 15 1.34 -3.21 3.67
N ALA A 16 0.74 -4.28 3.19
CA ALA A 16 0.29 -5.36 4.05
C ALA A 16 0.55 -6.72 3.40
N LEU A 17 0.93 -7.68 4.21
CA LEU A 17 0.99 -9.08 3.86
C LEU A 17 -0.15 -9.81 4.57
N VAL A 18 -0.93 -10.60 3.84
CA VAL A 18 -1.99 -11.46 4.37
C VAL A 18 -1.74 -12.90 3.95
N VAL A 19 -1.71 -13.79 4.93
CA VAL A 19 -1.56 -15.23 4.76
C VAL A 19 -2.57 -15.91 5.68
N GLU A 20 -3.58 -16.54 5.11
CA GLU A 20 -4.70 -17.09 5.90
C GLU A 20 -5.30 -16.02 6.83
N ASP A 21 -5.27 -16.23 8.14
CA ASP A 21 -5.80 -15.29 9.15
C ASP A 21 -4.72 -14.41 9.79
N ILE A 22 -3.49 -14.51 9.30
CA ILE A 22 -2.34 -13.74 9.80
C ILE A 22 -2.08 -12.58 8.87
N ALA A 23 -1.85 -11.41 9.45
CA ALA A 23 -1.50 -10.22 8.68
C ALA A 23 -0.33 -9.46 9.31
N GLU A 24 0.45 -8.84 8.45
CA GLU A 24 1.43 -7.81 8.80
C GLU A 24 1.06 -6.52 8.08
N PHE A 25 1.16 -5.41 8.80
CA PHE A 25 0.88 -4.08 8.27
C PHE A 25 2.08 -3.17 8.49
N ARG A 26 2.51 -2.48 7.44
CA ARG A 26 3.63 -1.54 7.47
C ARG A 26 3.26 -0.26 6.74
N LYS A 27 3.61 0.88 7.33
CA LYS A 27 3.58 2.15 6.63
C LYS A 27 4.57 2.12 5.48
N MET A 28 4.27 2.80 4.37
CA MET A 28 5.21 2.97 3.27
C MET A 28 6.53 3.58 3.79
N PRO A 29 7.67 2.90 3.60
CA PRO A 29 8.96 3.45 4.01
C PRO A 29 9.29 4.70 3.19
N THR A 30 9.62 5.78 3.88
CA THR A 30 9.86 7.08 3.23
C THR A 30 11.01 7.83 3.89
N PHE A 31 11.64 8.72 3.14
CA PHE A 31 12.60 9.69 3.62
C PHE A 31 12.30 11.08 3.07
N LYS A 32 12.89 12.10 3.71
CA LYS A 32 12.80 13.49 3.26
C LYS A 32 14.12 13.91 2.64
N GLU A 33 14.04 14.62 1.53
CA GLU A 33 15.19 15.22 0.90
C GLU A 33 14.86 16.60 0.32
N GLN A 34 15.89 17.37 0.00
CA GLN A 34 15.72 18.64 -0.69
C GLN A 34 15.37 18.39 -2.17
N SER A 35 14.35 19.05 -2.64
CA SER A 35 13.96 19.02 -4.06
C SER A 35 15.08 19.55 -4.95
N TYR A 36 15.22 18.99 -6.14
CA TYR A 36 16.11 19.47 -7.20
C TYR A 36 15.64 20.77 -7.85
N THR A 37 14.45 21.27 -7.51
CA THR A 37 13.92 22.52 -8.06
C THR A 37 14.62 23.75 -7.46
N LYS A 38 14.58 24.87 -8.17
CA LYS A 38 15.14 26.15 -7.68
C LYS A 38 14.62 26.54 -6.30
N ALA A 39 13.37 26.18 -5.97
CA ALA A 39 12.75 26.49 -4.67
C ALA A 39 13.33 25.66 -3.50
N LYS A 40 14.14 24.62 -3.77
CA LYS A 40 14.80 23.78 -2.76
C LYS A 40 13.85 23.30 -1.64
N ALA A 41 12.58 23.12 -1.95
CA ALA A 41 11.59 22.66 -1.00
C ALA A 41 11.86 21.23 -0.52
N GLN A 42 11.48 20.90 0.70
CA GLN A 42 11.55 19.53 1.18
C GLN A 42 10.48 18.68 0.49
N ILE A 43 10.87 17.53 0.00
CA ILE A 43 9.97 16.52 -0.56
C ILE A 43 10.10 15.20 0.19
N THR A 44 9.00 14.46 0.28
CA THR A 44 9.00 13.09 0.79
C THR A 44 9.05 12.12 -0.40
N ARG A 45 9.90 11.10 -0.28
CA ARG A 45 10.05 10.05 -1.29
C ARG A 45 9.94 8.68 -0.64
N VAL A 46 9.56 7.67 -1.42
CA VAL A 46 9.66 6.27 -1.01
C VAL A 46 11.14 5.89 -0.88
N SER A 47 11.49 5.26 0.21
CA SER A 47 12.79 4.63 0.42
C SER A 47 12.77 3.27 -0.27
N TRP A 48 13.22 3.21 -1.52
CA TRP A 48 13.23 1.97 -2.27
C TRP A 48 14.10 0.90 -1.61
N MET A 49 15.20 1.28 -0.95
CA MET A 49 16.07 0.34 -0.21
C MET A 49 15.32 -0.33 0.96
N ASP A 50 14.63 0.46 1.80
CA ASP A 50 13.86 -0.10 2.91
C ASP A 50 12.67 -0.91 2.41
N LEU A 51 12.10 -0.52 1.27
CA LEU A 51 11.03 -1.27 0.61
C LEU A 51 11.55 -2.62 0.07
N ASP A 52 12.73 -2.64 -0.57
CA ASP A 52 13.40 -3.86 -1.01
C ASP A 52 13.64 -4.82 0.17
N ILE A 53 14.18 -4.30 1.28
CA ILE A 53 14.42 -5.09 2.48
C ILE A 53 13.12 -5.70 3.02
N LEU A 54 12.05 -4.92 3.07
CA LEU A 54 10.74 -5.39 3.52
C LEU A 54 10.17 -6.48 2.62
N LEU A 55 10.16 -6.25 1.30
CA LEU A 55 9.66 -7.22 0.32
C LEU A 55 10.51 -8.49 0.31
N ALA A 56 11.84 -8.36 0.35
CA ALA A 56 12.74 -9.51 0.45
C ALA A 56 12.47 -10.36 1.69
N ALA A 57 12.27 -9.71 2.86
CA ALA A 57 11.92 -10.40 4.10
C ALA A 57 10.57 -11.15 4.01
N TRP A 58 9.59 -10.62 3.30
CA TRP A 58 8.33 -11.31 3.07
C TRP A 58 8.47 -12.43 2.03
N CYS A 59 9.20 -12.20 0.94
CA CYS A 59 9.37 -13.17 -0.15
C CYS A 59 10.31 -14.33 0.22
N SER A 60 11.20 -14.18 1.21
CA SER A 60 12.07 -15.27 1.69
C SER A 60 11.34 -16.35 2.49
N ARG A 61 10.10 -16.09 2.91
CA ARG A 61 9.30 -17.07 3.67
C ARG A 61 8.82 -18.22 2.75
N PRO A 62 8.54 -19.40 3.30
CA PRO A 62 8.20 -20.59 2.54
C PRO A 62 6.75 -20.60 2.02
N TYR A 63 6.37 -19.56 1.27
CA TYR A 63 5.09 -19.51 0.59
C TYR A 63 5.18 -20.14 -0.79
N ASP A 64 4.14 -20.85 -1.22
CA ASP A 64 4.10 -21.48 -2.57
C ASP A 64 3.95 -20.40 -3.65
N HIS A 65 3.12 -19.41 -3.38
CA HIS A 65 2.84 -18.30 -4.28
C HIS A 65 2.71 -16.99 -3.49
N ILE A 66 3.34 -15.95 -4.01
CA ILE A 66 3.26 -14.59 -3.46
C ILE A 66 2.79 -13.66 -4.58
N ARG A 67 1.72 -12.91 -4.32
CA ARG A 67 1.15 -11.96 -5.29
C ARG A 67 0.96 -10.61 -4.64
N ALA A 68 1.42 -9.55 -5.31
CA ALA A 68 1.19 -8.17 -4.91
C ALA A 68 0.07 -7.53 -5.74
N PHE A 69 -0.75 -6.73 -5.09
CA PHE A 69 -1.80 -5.91 -5.71
C PHE A 69 -1.53 -4.45 -5.39
N ILE A 70 -1.18 -3.71 -6.44
CA ILE A 70 -0.75 -2.30 -6.33
C ILE A 70 -1.91 -1.41 -6.74
N GLU A 71 -2.39 -0.55 -5.84
CA GLU A 71 -3.41 0.43 -6.18
C GLU A 71 -2.86 1.45 -7.17
N ARG A 72 -3.56 1.63 -8.28
CA ARG A 72 -3.19 2.62 -9.29
C ARG A 72 -3.31 4.02 -8.73
N PRO A 73 -2.31 4.88 -8.92
CA PRO A 73 -2.40 6.25 -8.47
C PRO A 73 -3.51 7.00 -9.21
N TYR A 74 -4.29 7.77 -8.45
CA TYR A 74 -5.27 8.65 -9.05
C TYR A 74 -4.59 9.84 -9.74
N MET A 75 -4.80 9.96 -11.04
CA MET A 75 -4.23 11.01 -11.87
C MET A 75 -5.18 12.20 -11.91
N ASN A 76 -4.86 13.28 -11.19
CA ASN A 76 -5.65 14.51 -11.17
C ASN A 76 -4.93 15.61 -11.97
N PRO A 77 -5.43 15.99 -13.17
CA PRO A 77 -4.81 17.04 -13.97
C PRO A 77 -4.72 18.40 -13.25
N LYS A 78 -5.64 18.68 -12.33
CA LYS A 78 -5.67 19.91 -11.52
C LYS A 78 -4.69 19.84 -10.34
N GLY A 79 -4.22 18.67 -9.98
CA GLY A 79 -3.33 18.42 -8.85
C GLY A 79 -1.92 17.98 -9.28
N PHE A 80 -1.25 18.76 -10.14
CA PHE A 80 0.03 18.40 -10.73
C PHE A 80 1.07 17.89 -9.72
N LYS A 81 1.26 18.61 -8.60
CA LYS A 81 2.25 18.20 -7.56
C LYS A 81 1.90 16.84 -6.93
N ALA A 82 0.62 16.61 -6.63
CA ALA A 82 0.15 15.34 -6.07
C ALA A 82 0.32 14.20 -7.08
N THR A 83 -0.03 14.44 -8.34
CA THR A 83 0.15 13.48 -9.44
C THR A 83 1.61 13.10 -9.63
N VAL A 84 2.51 14.07 -9.68
CA VAL A 84 3.96 13.81 -9.81
C VAL A 84 4.48 13.02 -8.60
N SER A 85 4.02 13.35 -7.39
CA SER A 85 4.40 12.59 -6.19
C SER A 85 3.91 11.14 -6.26
N ALA A 86 2.68 10.92 -6.68
CA ALA A 86 2.09 9.58 -6.83
C ALA A 86 2.81 8.74 -7.88
N LEU A 87 3.19 9.33 -9.02
CA LEU A 87 3.96 8.63 -10.06
C LEU A 87 5.37 8.28 -9.59
N ARG A 88 6.05 9.17 -8.87
CA ARG A 88 7.37 8.85 -8.29
C ARG A 88 7.29 7.70 -7.29
N CYS A 89 6.22 7.66 -6.49
CA CYS A 89 5.98 6.56 -5.58
C CYS A 89 5.76 5.26 -6.34
N LEU A 90 4.93 5.30 -7.40
CA LEU A 90 4.67 4.13 -8.23
C LEU A 90 5.95 3.57 -8.82
N GLU A 91 6.77 4.42 -9.43
CA GLU A 91 8.04 3.99 -10.04
C GLU A 91 8.98 3.34 -9.02
N ALA A 92 9.17 3.97 -7.85
CA ALA A 92 9.98 3.39 -6.78
C ALA A 92 9.41 2.05 -6.28
N THR A 93 8.09 1.94 -6.18
CA THR A 93 7.41 0.71 -5.78
C THR A 93 7.60 -0.40 -6.82
N LEU A 94 7.45 -0.07 -8.10
CA LEU A 94 7.64 -1.03 -9.21
C LEU A 94 9.05 -1.58 -9.25
N ILE A 95 10.06 -0.71 -9.13
CA ILE A 95 11.47 -1.13 -9.10
C ILE A 95 11.67 -2.17 -7.98
N SER A 96 11.16 -1.91 -6.77
CA SER A 96 11.30 -2.84 -5.64
C SER A 96 10.52 -4.13 -5.83
N VAL A 97 9.30 -4.05 -6.38
CA VAL A 97 8.45 -5.23 -6.62
C VAL A 97 9.06 -6.13 -7.72
N GLU A 98 9.59 -5.52 -8.80
CA GLU A 98 10.21 -6.26 -9.91
C GLU A 98 11.55 -6.90 -9.51
N ARG A 99 12.25 -6.32 -8.53
CA ARG A 99 13.47 -6.89 -7.96
C ARG A 99 13.20 -8.02 -6.97
N ALA A 100 12.00 -8.05 -6.39
CA ALA A 100 11.64 -9.08 -5.40
C ALA A 100 11.44 -10.43 -6.11
N GLU A 101 12.37 -11.35 -5.90
CA GLU A 101 12.27 -12.71 -6.44
C GLU A 101 10.99 -13.40 -5.98
N ARG A 102 10.36 -14.17 -6.85
CA ARG A 102 9.14 -14.94 -6.60
C ARG A 102 7.87 -14.10 -6.42
N LEU A 103 7.93 -12.76 -6.54
CA LEU A 103 6.78 -11.89 -6.42
C LEU A 103 6.18 -11.58 -7.79
N SER A 104 4.94 -12.02 -8.01
CA SER A 104 4.15 -11.53 -9.14
C SER A 104 3.26 -10.36 -8.69
N TYR A 105 2.94 -9.42 -9.58
CA TYR A 105 2.08 -8.30 -9.23
C TYR A 105 1.02 -7.99 -10.28
N GLU A 106 -0.03 -7.35 -9.81
CA GLU A 106 -1.12 -6.82 -10.63
C GLU A 106 -1.52 -5.43 -10.14
N TYR A 107 -2.03 -4.61 -11.07
CA TYR A 107 -2.65 -3.34 -10.72
C TYR A 107 -4.12 -3.52 -10.37
N ILE A 108 -4.58 -2.74 -9.40
CA ILE A 108 -5.97 -2.68 -8.98
C ILE A 108 -6.46 -1.24 -8.93
N ASP A 109 -7.69 -1.00 -9.35
CA ASP A 109 -8.34 0.29 -9.16
C ASP A 109 -9.02 0.34 -7.79
N SER A 110 -8.96 1.50 -7.11
CA SER A 110 -9.57 1.69 -5.80
C SER A 110 -11.02 1.24 -5.72
N LYS A 111 -11.81 1.52 -6.77
CA LYS A 111 -13.23 1.13 -6.83
C LYS A 111 -13.45 -0.39 -6.81
N GLN A 112 -12.51 -1.19 -7.29
CA GLN A 112 -12.66 -2.64 -7.36
C GLN A 112 -12.70 -3.26 -5.97
N TRP A 113 -11.71 -2.95 -5.13
CA TRP A 113 -11.63 -3.48 -3.79
C TRP A 113 -12.61 -2.77 -2.83
N GLN A 114 -12.77 -1.44 -2.95
CA GLN A 114 -13.69 -0.66 -2.11
C GLN A 114 -15.12 -1.13 -2.22
N LYS A 115 -15.60 -1.44 -3.43
CA LYS A 115 -16.97 -1.95 -3.66
C LYS A 115 -17.26 -3.24 -2.89
N VAL A 116 -16.24 -4.06 -2.67
CA VAL A 116 -16.37 -5.38 -1.99
C VAL A 116 -16.12 -5.25 -0.50
N MET A 117 -15.13 -4.46 -0.11
CA MET A 117 -14.61 -4.43 1.25
C MET A 117 -15.23 -3.34 2.12
N LEU A 118 -15.76 -2.27 1.52
CA LEU A 118 -16.33 -1.14 2.26
C LEU A 118 -17.86 -1.11 2.18
N PRO A 119 -18.53 -0.51 3.17
CA PRO A 119 -19.99 -0.36 3.17
C PRO A 119 -20.44 0.47 1.96
N LYS A 120 -21.61 0.11 1.41
CA LYS A 120 -22.22 0.88 0.32
C LYS A 120 -22.50 2.31 0.79
N GLY A 121 -22.20 3.28 -0.07
CA GLY A 121 -22.49 4.70 0.18
C GLY A 121 -21.37 5.49 0.87
N CYS A 122 -20.32 4.85 1.37
CA CYS A 122 -19.16 5.57 1.90
C CYS A 122 -18.50 6.43 0.82
N LYS A 123 -18.20 7.69 1.17
CA LYS A 123 -17.56 8.65 0.24
C LYS A 123 -16.62 9.57 1.03
N GLY A 124 -15.62 10.12 0.32
CA GLY A 124 -14.71 11.10 0.88
C GLY A 124 -14.04 10.64 2.19
N PRO A 125 -14.10 11.42 3.28
CA PRO A 125 -13.45 11.09 4.55
C PRO A 125 -13.95 9.78 5.20
N ASP A 126 -15.22 9.41 4.94
CA ASP A 126 -15.82 8.19 5.53
C ASP A 126 -15.14 6.92 5.03
N LEU A 127 -14.56 6.93 3.81
CA LEU A 127 -13.81 5.79 3.28
C LEU A 127 -12.65 5.40 4.20
N LYS A 128 -11.87 6.38 4.67
CA LYS A 128 -10.73 6.12 5.56
C LYS A 128 -11.17 5.60 6.92
N THR A 129 -12.24 6.15 7.46
CA THR A 129 -12.82 5.69 8.72
C THR A 129 -13.33 4.25 8.59
N ALA A 130 -14.09 3.97 7.53
CA ALA A 130 -14.60 2.61 7.25
C ALA A 130 -13.45 1.62 7.04
N SER A 131 -12.45 1.98 6.25
CA SER A 131 -11.26 1.15 6.01
C SER A 131 -10.55 0.81 7.32
N ARG A 132 -10.26 1.81 8.16
CA ARG A 132 -9.65 1.63 9.48
C ARG A 132 -10.46 0.68 10.35
N ASP A 133 -11.76 0.91 10.48
CA ASP A 133 -12.62 0.17 11.40
C ASP A 133 -12.80 -1.30 10.95
N ILE A 134 -12.92 -1.52 9.64
CA ILE A 134 -12.98 -2.87 9.07
C ILE A 134 -11.63 -3.58 9.21
N GLY A 135 -10.53 -2.90 8.91
CA GLY A 135 -9.19 -3.46 9.06
C GLY A 135 -8.88 -3.87 10.50
N CYS A 136 -9.23 -3.02 11.49
CA CYS A 136 -9.09 -3.36 12.91
C CYS A 136 -9.95 -4.58 13.33
N ARG A 137 -11.12 -4.74 12.74
CA ARG A 137 -12.01 -5.88 13.03
C ARG A 137 -11.52 -7.18 12.39
N LEU A 138 -11.07 -7.12 11.15
CA LEU A 138 -10.57 -8.30 10.42
C LEU A 138 -9.20 -8.75 10.94
N PHE A 139 -8.34 -7.80 11.30
CA PHE A 139 -6.97 -8.06 11.73
C PHE A 139 -6.67 -7.38 13.08
N PRO A 140 -7.21 -7.91 14.19
CA PRO A 140 -7.03 -7.30 15.51
C PRO A 140 -5.56 -7.11 15.91
N GLY A 141 -4.67 -8.03 15.49
CA GLY A 141 -3.23 -7.95 15.72
C GLY A 141 -2.55 -6.74 15.08
N CYS A 142 -3.15 -6.16 14.04
CA CYS A 142 -2.66 -4.94 13.37
C CYS A 142 -3.30 -3.64 13.88
N SER A 143 -4.29 -3.72 14.81
CA SER A 143 -5.13 -2.58 15.20
C SER A 143 -4.36 -1.35 15.67
N VAL A 144 -3.28 -1.53 16.41
CA VAL A 144 -2.45 -0.40 16.89
C VAL A 144 -1.81 0.33 15.71
N ALA A 145 -1.20 -0.41 14.80
CA ALA A 145 -0.53 0.16 13.63
C ALA A 145 -1.54 0.84 12.68
N ILE A 146 -2.71 0.21 12.47
CA ILE A 146 -3.82 0.77 11.66
C ILE A 146 -4.32 2.09 12.26
N LYS A 147 -4.54 2.16 13.56
CA LYS A 147 -5.01 3.39 14.23
C LYS A 147 -3.98 4.54 14.13
N ILE A 148 -2.70 4.23 14.22
CA ILE A 148 -1.62 5.21 14.03
C ILE A 148 -1.56 5.69 12.58
N HIS A 149 -1.75 4.79 11.62
CA HIS A 149 -1.74 5.08 10.18
C HIS A 149 -3.02 5.81 9.73
N LYS A 150 -4.15 5.54 10.38
CA LYS A 150 -5.50 6.10 10.18
C LYS A 150 -6.34 5.44 9.09
N ASP A 151 -5.83 4.52 8.33
CA ASP A 151 -6.56 3.64 7.41
C ASP A 151 -5.91 2.25 7.33
N ALA A 152 -6.54 1.32 6.63
CA ALA A 152 -6.09 -0.05 6.45
C ALA A 152 -6.16 -0.48 4.98
N ASP A 153 -6.05 0.47 4.05
CA ASP A 153 -6.32 0.24 2.63
C ASP A 153 -5.48 -0.91 2.07
N SER A 154 -4.18 -0.95 2.36
CA SER A 154 -3.32 -2.06 1.93
C SER A 154 -3.74 -3.44 2.49
N LEU A 155 -4.21 -3.50 3.75
CA LEU A 155 -4.75 -4.73 4.33
C LEU A 155 -6.02 -5.18 3.62
N LEU A 156 -6.91 -4.24 3.33
CA LEU A 156 -8.16 -4.53 2.64
C LEU A 156 -7.93 -4.92 1.17
N ILE A 157 -6.92 -4.37 0.51
CA ILE A 157 -6.48 -4.79 -0.82
C ILE A 157 -5.98 -6.25 -0.78
N ALA A 158 -5.10 -6.58 0.17
CA ALA A 158 -4.58 -7.94 0.31
C ALA A 158 -5.69 -8.95 0.65
N GLU A 159 -6.59 -8.60 1.54
CA GLU A 159 -7.75 -9.42 1.91
C GLU A 159 -8.75 -9.60 0.77
N TRP A 160 -9.00 -8.54 -0.01
CA TRP A 160 -9.81 -8.62 -1.21
C TRP A 160 -9.21 -9.62 -2.23
N ALA A 161 -7.90 -9.57 -2.43
CA ALA A 161 -7.20 -10.47 -3.34
C ALA A 161 -7.18 -11.93 -2.86
N ARG A 162 -7.22 -12.13 -1.55
CA ARG A 162 -7.26 -13.46 -0.92
C ARG A 162 -8.60 -14.17 -1.10
N ARG A 163 -9.71 -13.40 -1.12
CA ARG A 163 -11.09 -13.91 -1.29
C ARG A 163 -11.39 -14.38 -2.70
#